data_e60662b8148d61de949df19539e4e378
#
_entry.id   e60662b8148d61de949df19539e4e378
#
_cell.length_a   1.000
_cell.length_b   1.000
_cell.length_c   1.000
_cell.angle_alpha   90.00
_cell.angle_beta   90.00
_cell.angle_gamma   90.00
#
_symmetry.space_group_name_H-M   'P 1'
#
loop_
_entity.id
_entity.type
_entity.pdbx_description
1 polymer ?
#
loop_
_entity_poly.entity_id
_entity_poly.type
_entity_poly.pdbx_seq_one_letter_code
_entity_poly.pdbx_strand_id
1 'polypeptide(L)'
;MKKCMWLLAFCCSSAIAIAQDNDHPDSLLLRRQLFVLRNVIAAKGEQLSERERLYYQAYLDNFFNKGQTSNTSIDLLLQKYRADLTAKQVSELLQVKIDNLVKAYRYKAAYTSSMYLLDSFKTTLPEKDQAAIRNAAVIWEGLQEIAPQELTVVQDTHVPFKRDAVGLVNIPVSIGDTSNEFVFDTGAGISTITESSAARNHLTPMNKYFDVEAATGGIVKARIAVVKELKIGGILVKNAVFMVFPDSALTWPEAKYGIKGIIGFPVIEQMGEIRINSKEGLLEVPQQPLPGSYANFGLSNLRPVINVAYKKDSLPFIFDTGATATALNAPFFKKYRKEVMRRGKPFRLPQGGAGGVNTVNAYRLPEIVLGIADKKPRLPHIPVITAPVMEEDRYYYGNLGQDIMKQYREMVISFRYMYVSFND
;
A
#
# COMPACT_ATOMS: atom_id res chain seq x y z
N MET A 1 -23.07 -10.48 -8.67
CA MET A 1 -22.94 -9.45 -7.62
C MET A 1 -21.50 -9.46 -7.17
N LYS A 2 -20.69 -8.48 -7.64
CA LYS A 2 -19.26 -8.37 -7.27
C LYS A 2 -19.17 -7.73 -5.89
N LYS A 3 -18.89 -8.51 -4.85
CA LYS A 3 -18.55 -8.00 -3.52
C LYS A 3 -17.05 -7.70 -3.50
N CYS A 4 -16.70 -6.43 -3.50
CA CYS A 4 -15.31 -5.98 -3.38
C CYS A 4 -14.92 -5.88 -1.92
N MET A 5 -13.72 -6.34 -1.64
CA MET A 5 -13.11 -6.21 -0.34
C MET A 5 -12.01 -5.15 -0.32
N TRP A 6 -12.04 -4.40 0.72
CA TRP A 6 -11.09 -3.34 1.03
C TRP A 6 -10.53 -3.53 2.43
N LEU A 7 -9.25 -3.67 2.53
CA LEU A 7 -8.54 -3.13 3.67
C LEU A 7 -8.52 -1.61 3.47
N LEU A 8 -9.46 -0.91 4.13
CA LEU A 8 -9.60 0.55 4.20
C LEU A 8 -9.24 1.30 2.90
N ALA A 9 -10.01 1.07 1.84
CA ALA A 9 -9.97 1.93 0.69
C ALA A 9 -10.94 3.09 0.89
N PHE A 10 -10.41 4.29 0.98
CA PHE A 10 -11.21 5.51 0.95
C PHE A 10 -11.97 5.61 -0.37
N CYS A 11 -13.25 5.33 -0.38
CA CYS A 11 -14.12 5.56 -1.52
C CYS A 11 -14.83 6.90 -1.38
N CYS A 12 -14.35 7.91 -2.11
CA CYS A 12 -15.16 9.09 -2.45
C CYS A 12 -15.71 8.90 -3.84
N SER A 13 -16.94 8.45 -3.96
CA SER A 13 -17.67 8.44 -5.24
C SER A 13 -18.76 9.50 -5.23
N SER A 14 -18.46 10.66 -5.84
CA SER A 14 -19.49 11.52 -6.41
C SER A 14 -18.89 12.27 -7.60
N ALA A 15 -19.35 11.91 -8.79
CA ALA A 15 -19.09 12.66 -10.01
C ALA A 15 -19.91 13.96 -9.96
N ILE A 16 -19.28 15.05 -9.56
CA ILE A 16 -19.74 16.39 -9.88
C ILE A 16 -18.75 16.92 -10.90
N ALA A 17 -19.21 17.12 -12.13
CA ALA A 17 -18.45 17.79 -13.17
C ALA A 17 -18.31 19.28 -12.77
N ILE A 18 -17.18 19.62 -12.18
CA ILE A 18 -16.75 21.00 -11.98
C ILE A 18 -15.50 21.15 -12.84
N ALA A 19 -15.57 22.06 -13.80
CA ALA A 19 -14.39 22.63 -14.44
C ALA A 19 -13.64 23.41 -13.35
N GLN A 20 -12.74 22.74 -12.63
CA GLN A 20 -12.07 23.28 -11.46
C GLN A 20 -10.62 23.56 -11.76
N ASP A 21 -10.17 24.65 -11.18
CA ASP A 21 -8.77 24.94 -10.95
C ASP A 21 -8.06 23.67 -10.45
N ASN A 22 -7.18 23.13 -11.29
CA ASN A 22 -6.54 21.83 -11.05
C ASN A 22 -5.71 21.79 -9.76
N ASP A 23 -5.45 22.96 -9.15
CA ASP A 23 -4.60 23.11 -7.96
C ASP A 23 -5.40 23.51 -6.70
N HIS A 24 -6.75 23.48 -6.74
CA HIS A 24 -7.54 23.70 -5.53
C HIS A 24 -7.31 22.54 -4.53
N PRO A 25 -7.05 22.82 -3.23
CA PRO A 25 -6.73 21.80 -2.24
C PRO A 25 -7.74 20.64 -2.17
N ASP A 26 -9.05 20.92 -2.18
CA ASP A 26 -10.08 19.88 -2.15
C ASP A 26 -10.04 18.98 -3.39
N SER A 27 -9.76 19.55 -4.55
CA SER A 27 -9.61 18.81 -5.80
C SER A 27 -8.38 17.89 -5.78
N LEU A 28 -7.28 18.37 -5.20
CA LEU A 28 -6.06 17.57 -5.02
C LEU A 28 -6.29 16.44 -4.00
N LEU A 29 -6.97 16.72 -2.90
CA LEU A 29 -7.33 15.72 -1.89
C LEU A 29 -8.23 14.64 -2.50
N LEU A 30 -9.29 15.02 -3.20
CA LEU A 30 -10.22 14.09 -3.87
C LEU A 30 -9.51 13.18 -4.87
N ARG A 31 -8.51 13.70 -5.58
CA ARG A 31 -7.70 12.96 -6.55
C ARG A 31 -6.49 12.25 -5.91
N ARG A 32 -6.33 12.32 -4.59
CA ARG A 32 -5.20 11.78 -3.83
C ARG A 32 -3.82 12.25 -4.33
N GLN A 33 -3.75 13.51 -4.79
CA GLN A 33 -2.51 14.15 -5.23
C GLN A 33 -1.77 14.78 -4.02
N LEU A 34 -1.47 13.95 -3.00
CA LEU A 34 -1.05 14.42 -1.68
C LEU A 34 0.36 15.04 -1.67
N PHE A 35 1.25 14.65 -2.58
CA PHE A 35 2.54 15.35 -2.76
C PHE A 35 2.36 16.78 -3.26
N VAL A 36 1.45 16.98 -4.22
CA VAL A 36 1.12 18.32 -4.73
C VAL A 36 0.36 19.12 -3.68
N LEU A 37 -0.63 18.50 -3.02
CA LEU A 37 -1.40 19.11 -1.93
C LEU A 37 -0.48 19.65 -0.83
N ARG A 38 0.51 18.87 -0.38
CA ARG A 38 1.49 19.32 0.62
C ARG A 38 2.16 20.63 0.22
N ASN A 39 2.62 20.72 -1.04
CA ASN A 39 3.30 21.91 -1.53
C ASN A 39 2.34 23.13 -1.63
N VAL A 40 1.10 22.90 -2.06
CA VAL A 40 0.06 23.94 -2.14
C VAL A 40 -0.31 24.45 -0.73
N ILE A 41 -0.49 23.54 0.25
CA ILE A 41 -0.79 23.93 1.63
C ILE A 41 0.38 24.69 2.25
N ALA A 42 1.62 24.24 2.02
CA ALA A 42 2.81 24.96 2.49
C ALA A 42 2.92 26.36 1.90
N ALA A 43 2.61 26.52 0.60
CA ALA A 43 2.66 27.83 -0.08
C ALA A 43 1.53 28.77 0.37
N LYS A 44 0.33 28.26 0.70
CA LYS A 44 -0.80 29.06 1.20
C LYS A 44 -0.58 29.55 2.64
N GLY A 45 0.15 28.82 3.45
CA GLY A 45 0.56 29.20 4.81
C GLY A 45 -0.58 29.76 5.66
N GLU A 46 -0.42 31.02 6.12
CA GLU A 46 -1.39 31.72 6.99
C GLU A 46 -2.69 32.17 6.28
N GLN A 47 -2.79 32.07 4.95
CA GLN A 47 -4.02 32.37 4.22
C GLN A 47 -5.14 31.36 4.49
N LEU A 48 -4.80 30.17 5.00
CA LEU A 48 -5.77 29.16 5.40
C LEU A 48 -6.25 29.40 6.85
N SER A 49 -7.56 29.26 7.06
CA SER A 49 -8.13 29.23 8.42
C SER A 49 -7.55 28.06 9.24
N GLU A 50 -7.65 28.14 10.58
CA GLU A 50 -7.22 27.03 11.47
C GLU A 50 -7.95 25.72 11.11
N ARG A 51 -9.27 25.81 10.83
CA ARG A 51 -10.08 24.66 10.40
C ARG A 51 -9.54 24.01 9.12
N GLU A 52 -9.23 24.79 8.08
CA GLU A 52 -8.70 24.29 6.81
C GLU A 52 -7.31 23.68 7.01
N ARG A 53 -6.44 24.30 7.76
CA ARG A 53 -5.11 23.75 8.09
C ARG A 53 -5.23 22.40 8.77
N LEU A 54 -6.03 22.28 9.84
CA LEU A 54 -6.25 21.02 10.54
C LEU A 54 -6.85 19.96 9.60
N TYR A 55 -7.79 20.34 8.73
CA TYR A 55 -8.44 19.43 7.80
C TYR A 55 -7.45 18.80 6.82
N TYR A 56 -6.68 19.62 6.10
CA TYR A 56 -5.68 19.08 5.17
C TYR A 56 -4.52 18.40 5.88
N GLN A 57 -4.11 18.91 7.05
CA GLN A 57 -3.04 18.32 7.84
C GLN A 57 -3.39 16.89 8.30
N ALA A 58 -4.66 16.62 8.66
CA ALA A 58 -5.11 15.28 9.02
C ALA A 58 -4.81 14.26 7.92
N TYR A 59 -5.08 14.59 6.66
CA TYR A 59 -4.81 13.70 5.52
C TYR A 59 -3.32 13.63 5.17
N LEU A 60 -2.62 14.77 5.21
CA LEU A 60 -1.18 14.81 4.91
C LEU A 60 -0.39 14.02 5.95
N ASP A 61 -0.68 14.20 7.23
CA ASP A 61 0.03 13.48 8.30
C ASP A 61 -0.26 11.96 8.26
N ASN A 62 -1.48 11.55 7.92
CA ASN A 62 -1.79 10.14 7.66
C ASN A 62 -0.94 9.59 6.50
N PHE A 63 -0.87 10.33 5.39
CA PHE A 63 -0.13 9.91 4.20
C PHE A 63 1.39 9.89 4.43
N PHE A 64 1.93 10.82 5.19
CA PHE A 64 3.36 10.88 5.52
C PHE A 64 3.72 10.14 6.82
N ASN A 65 2.91 9.15 7.21
CA ASN A 65 3.14 8.23 8.34
C ASN A 65 3.27 8.92 9.71
N LYS A 66 2.57 10.04 9.90
CA LYS A 66 2.50 10.78 11.17
C LYS A 66 1.14 10.57 11.85
N GLY A 67 0.74 9.30 12.04
CA GLY A 67 -0.61 8.93 12.46
C GLY A 67 -1.06 9.58 13.77
N GLN A 68 -0.16 9.80 14.74
CA GLN A 68 -0.50 10.46 16.00
C GLN A 68 -0.87 11.94 15.77
N THR A 69 -0.08 12.68 14.97
CA THR A 69 -0.36 14.09 14.63
C THR A 69 -1.65 14.21 13.82
N SER A 70 -1.85 13.29 12.86
CA SER A 70 -3.11 13.18 12.12
C SER A 70 -4.31 13.03 13.06
N ASN A 71 -4.25 12.10 14.02
CA ASN A 71 -5.32 11.90 15.00
C ASN A 71 -5.56 13.13 15.86
N THR A 72 -4.51 13.83 16.27
CA THR A 72 -4.64 15.09 17.02
C THR A 72 -5.39 16.16 16.20
N SER A 73 -5.06 16.31 14.92
CA SER A 73 -5.77 17.23 14.02
C SER A 73 -7.24 16.84 13.85
N ILE A 74 -7.55 15.55 13.72
CA ILE A 74 -8.93 15.05 13.63
C ILE A 74 -9.71 15.34 14.92
N ASP A 75 -9.12 15.06 16.08
CA ASP A 75 -9.78 15.27 17.36
C ASP A 75 -10.06 16.75 17.62
N LEU A 76 -9.13 17.65 17.27
CA LEU A 76 -9.34 19.10 17.35
C LEU A 76 -10.45 19.57 16.40
N LEU A 77 -10.50 19.06 15.17
CA LEU A 77 -11.57 19.35 14.21
C LEU A 77 -12.94 18.94 14.75
N LEU A 78 -13.04 17.73 15.29
CA LEU A 78 -14.30 17.22 15.83
C LEU A 78 -14.70 17.92 17.13
N GLN A 79 -13.76 18.42 17.92
CA GLN A 79 -14.02 19.16 19.14
C GLN A 79 -14.44 20.62 18.86
N LYS A 80 -13.68 21.35 18.02
CA LYS A 80 -13.86 22.79 17.83
C LYS A 80 -14.79 23.14 16.67
N TYR A 81 -14.79 22.33 15.60
CA TYR A 81 -15.40 22.67 14.31
C TYR A 81 -16.42 21.65 13.83
N ARG A 82 -16.95 20.80 14.73
CA ARG A 82 -17.89 19.75 14.35
C ARG A 82 -19.14 20.27 13.61
N ALA A 83 -19.63 21.44 13.99
CA ALA A 83 -20.80 22.07 13.37
C ALA A 83 -20.52 22.59 11.94
N ASP A 84 -19.26 22.90 11.63
CA ASP A 84 -18.83 23.41 10.31
C ASP A 84 -18.44 22.28 9.33
N LEU A 85 -18.49 21.02 9.79
CA LEU A 85 -18.17 19.84 8.99
C LEU A 85 -19.45 19.12 8.56
N THR A 86 -19.55 18.79 7.28
CA THR A 86 -20.60 17.91 6.78
C THR A 86 -20.48 16.50 7.36
N ALA A 87 -21.58 15.76 7.41
CA ALA A 87 -21.56 14.35 7.83
C ALA A 87 -20.58 13.50 7.00
N LYS A 88 -20.46 13.82 5.70
CA LYS A 88 -19.49 13.19 4.80
C LYS A 88 -18.04 13.46 5.24
N GLN A 89 -17.67 14.72 5.49
CA GLN A 89 -16.33 15.08 5.94
C GLN A 89 -15.97 14.40 7.27
N VAL A 90 -16.93 14.34 8.20
CA VAL A 90 -16.71 13.65 9.47
C VAL A 90 -16.48 12.14 9.26
N SER A 91 -17.30 11.50 8.42
CA SER A 91 -17.14 10.08 8.13
C SER A 91 -15.79 9.77 7.45
N GLU A 92 -15.32 10.64 6.57
CA GLU A 92 -14.01 10.53 5.93
C GLU A 92 -12.86 10.71 6.94
N LEU A 93 -12.93 11.70 7.83
CA LEU A 93 -11.95 11.91 8.90
C LEU A 93 -11.88 10.71 9.86
N LEU A 94 -13.03 10.11 10.20
CA LEU A 94 -13.08 8.89 11.02
C LEU A 94 -12.42 7.70 10.32
N GLN A 95 -12.57 7.58 9.00
CA GLN A 95 -11.86 6.56 8.22
C GLN A 95 -10.33 6.79 8.25
N VAL A 96 -9.85 8.05 8.14
CA VAL A 96 -8.44 8.39 8.34
C VAL A 96 -7.96 7.97 9.73
N LYS A 97 -8.77 8.24 10.76
CA LYS A 97 -8.44 7.85 12.15
C LYS A 97 -8.35 6.33 12.31
N ILE A 98 -9.26 5.58 11.69
CA ILE A 98 -9.22 4.10 11.69
C ILE A 98 -7.93 3.60 11.01
N ASP A 99 -7.55 4.15 9.86
CA ASP A 99 -6.31 3.80 9.17
C ASP A 99 -5.07 4.09 10.05
N ASN A 100 -5.02 5.23 10.73
CA ASN A 100 -3.95 5.54 11.69
C ASN A 100 -3.90 4.54 12.85
N LEU A 101 -5.05 4.11 13.36
CA LEU A 101 -5.12 3.12 14.43
C LEU A 101 -4.63 1.74 13.99
N VAL A 102 -4.95 1.33 12.75
CA VAL A 102 -4.48 0.09 12.14
C VAL A 102 -2.96 0.12 11.95
N LYS A 103 -2.40 1.21 11.40
CA LYS A 103 -0.95 1.41 11.25
C LYS A 103 -0.21 1.41 12.59
N ALA A 104 -0.89 1.83 13.67
CA ALA A 104 -0.37 1.81 15.04
C ALA A 104 -0.65 0.49 15.79
N TYR A 105 -1.17 -0.54 15.10
CA TYR A 105 -1.54 -1.85 15.69
C TYR A 105 -2.55 -1.76 16.84
N ARG A 106 -3.35 -0.69 16.87
CA ARG A 106 -4.39 -0.45 17.89
C ARG A 106 -5.71 -1.07 17.46
N TYR A 107 -5.75 -2.38 17.32
CA TYR A 107 -6.84 -3.13 16.70
C TYR A 107 -8.18 -2.97 17.42
N LYS A 108 -8.20 -3.00 18.76
CA LYS A 108 -9.43 -2.77 19.55
C LYS A 108 -10.04 -1.40 19.27
N ALA A 109 -9.21 -0.35 19.24
CA ALA A 109 -9.68 0.99 18.92
C ALA A 109 -10.12 1.12 17.45
N ALA A 110 -9.43 0.45 16.52
CA ALA A 110 -9.81 0.39 15.11
C ALA A 110 -11.17 -0.30 14.94
N TYR A 111 -11.40 -1.43 15.62
CA TYR A 111 -12.70 -2.13 15.63
C TYR A 111 -13.81 -1.22 16.19
N THR A 112 -13.63 -0.67 17.39
CA THR A 112 -14.62 0.21 18.02
C THR A 112 -14.96 1.42 17.14
N SER A 113 -13.94 2.06 16.53
CA SER A 113 -14.15 3.19 15.62
C SER A 113 -14.86 2.78 14.33
N SER A 114 -14.59 1.58 13.81
CA SER A 114 -15.27 1.03 12.63
C SER A 114 -16.76 0.78 12.90
N MET A 115 -17.09 0.22 14.06
CA MET A 115 -18.47 0.00 14.46
C MET A 115 -19.21 1.32 14.69
N TYR A 116 -18.58 2.28 15.37
CA TYR A 116 -19.15 3.63 15.54
C TYR A 116 -19.44 4.30 14.19
N LEU A 117 -18.50 4.20 13.24
CA LEU A 117 -18.66 4.76 11.90
C LEU A 117 -19.85 4.11 11.15
N LEU A 118 -19.99 2.80 11.21
CA LEU A 118 -21.10 2.06 10.58
C LEU A 118 -22.44 2.41 11.18
N ASP A 119 -22.54 2.56 12.51
CA ASP A 119 -23.79 2.84 13.20
C ASP A 119 -24.21 4.31 13.04
N SER A 120 -23.29 5.25 13.23
CA SER A 120 -23.59 6.69 13.27
C SER A 120 -23.68 7.34 11.90
N PHE A 121 -23.04 6.76 10.87
CA PHE A 121 -22.93 7.34 9.52
C PHE A 121 -23.51 6.42 8.44
N LYS A 122 -24.36 5.48 8.81
CA LYS A 122 -24.98 4.50 7.88
C LYS A 122 -25.61 5.15 6.65
N THR A 123 -26.32 6.25 6.82
CA THR A 123 -27.01 6.97 5.72
C THR A 123 -26.06 7.82 4.88
N THR A 124 -24.88 8.16 5.40
CA THR A 124 -23.85 8.96 4.72
C THR A 124 -22.91 8.09 3.90
N LEU A 125 -22.66 6.86 4.37
CA LEU A 125 -21.74 5.92 3.72
C LEU A 125 -22.45 5.17 2.59
N PRO A 126 -21.89 5.14 1.38
CA PRO A 126 -22.34 4.23 0.31
C PRO A 126 -22.37 2.78 0.80
N GLU A 127 -23.30 1.98 0.31
CA GLU A 127 -23.46 0.56 0.72
C GLU A 127 -22.15 -0.23 0.52
N LYS A 128 -21.43 0.06 -0.58
CA LYS A 128 -20.13 -0.52 -0.87
C LYS A 128 -19.10 -0.25 0.23
N ASP A 129 -19.05 1.00 0.71
CA ASP A 129 -18.10 1.40 1.76
C ASP A 129 -18.46 0.77 3.10
N GLN A 130 -19.76 0.70 3.42
CA GLN A 130 -20.23 -0.02 4.60
C GLN A 130 -19.84 -1.50 4.56
N ALA A 131 -19.97 -2.15 3.39
CA ALA A 131 -19.57 -3.55 3.22
C ALA A 131 -18.06 -3.73 3.41
N ALA A 132 -17.25 -2.81 2.88
CA ALA A 132 -15.80 -2.82 3.04
C ALA A 132 -15.38 -2.64 4.50
N ILE A 133 -15.98 -1.67 5.21
CA ILE A 133 -15.70 -1.42 6.63
C ILE A 133 -16.11 -2.64 7.48
N ARG A 134 -17.30 -3.24 7.24
CA ARG A 134 -17.72 -4.47 7.93
C ARG A 134 -16.75 -5.61 7.72
N ASN A 135 -16.28 -5.79 6.50
CA ASN A 135 -15.35 -6.85 6.18
C ASN A 135 -13.99 -6.64 6.87
N ALA A 136 -13.44 -5.41 6.87
CA ALA A 136 -12.23 -5.07 7.59
C ALA A 136 -12.40 -5.21 9.12
N ALA A 137 -13.58 -4.86 9.65
CA ALA A 137 -13.88 -4.99 11.08
C ALA A 137 -13.79 -6.43 11.58
N VAL A 138 -14.03 -7.45 10.73
CA VAL A 138 -13.83 -8.87 11.09
C VAL A 138 -12.37 -9.13 11.48
N ILE A 139 -11.42 -8.50 10.80
CA ILE A 139 -9.98 -8.61 11.09
C ILE A 139 -9.68 -7.97 12.45
N TRP A 140 -10.14 -6.73 12.64
CA TRP A 140 -9.87 -5.96 13.85
C TRP A 140 -10.54 -6.58 15.09
N GLU A 141 -11.74 -7.15 14.93
CA GLU A 141 -12.41 -7.90 15.99
C GLU A 141 -11.59 -9.12 16.41
N GLY A 142 -11.06 -9.88 15.45
CA GLY A 142 -10.20 -11.03 15.75
C GLY A 142 -8.90 -10.64 16.47
N LEU A 143 -8.36 -9.45 16.18
CA LEU A 143 -7.10 -8.96 16.72
C LEU A 143 -7.22 -8.09 17.97
N GLN A 144 -8.42 -7.77 18.46
CA GLN A 144 -8.64 -6.77 19.51
C GLN A 144 -7.94 -7.05 20.84
N GLU A 145 -7.67 -8.30 21.17
CA GLU A 145 -6.95 -8.70 22.38
C GLU A 145 -5.48 -9.10 22.09
N ILE A 146 -5.02 -8.95 20.86
CA ILE A 146 -3.64 -9.20 20.48
C ILE A 146 -2.81 -7.95 20.77
N ALA A 147 -1.68 -8.13 21.42
CA ALA A 147 -0.73 -7.05 21.65
C ALA A 147 -0.21 -6.50 20.30
N PRO A 148 0.12 -5.20 20.24
CA PRO A 148 0.68 -4.61 19.03
C PRO A 148 1.86 -5.41 18.49
N GLN A 149 2.02 -5.39 17.15
CA GLN A 149 3.24 -5.91 16.54
C GLN A 149 4.44 -5.07 16.99
N GLU A 150 5.52 -5.72 17.35
CA GLU A 150 6.78 -5.10 17.72
C GLU A 150 7.91 -5.67 16.87
N LEU A 151 8.74 -4.81 16.30
CA LEU A 151 9.93 -5.19 15.56
C LEU A 151 11.17 -4.58 16.20
N THR A 152 12.18 -5.41 16.41
CA THR A 152 13.49 -5.00 16.92
C THR A 152 14.58 -5.40 15.92
N VAL A 153 15.33 -4.43 15.45
CA VAL A 153 16.59 -4.65 14.72
C VAL A 153 17.71 -4.75 15.75
N VAL A 154 18.16 -5.97 16.03
CA VAL A 154 19.14 -6.24 17.11
C VAL A 154 20.50 -5.67 16.76
N GLN A 155 20.86 -5.72 15.48
CA GLN A 155 22.10 -5.17 14.90
C GLN A 155 21.88 -4.88 13.43
N ASP A 156 22.78 -4.13 12.79
CA ASP A 156 22.76 -3.96 11.34
C ASP A 156 22.66 -5.34 10.68
N THR A 157 21.62 -5.52 9.90
CA THR A 157 21.23 -6.83 9.41
C THR A 157 21.36 -6.90 7.90
N HIS A 158 22.03 -7.97 7.44
CA HIS A 158 22.20 -8.30 6.04
C HIS A 158 21.48 -9.60 5.75
N VAL A 159 20.40 -9.52 4.97
CA VAL A 159 19.58 -10.68 4.61
C VAL A 159 19.80 -11.02 3.15
N PRO A 160 20.45 -12.15 2.84
CA PRO A 160 20.58 -12.59 1.46
C PRO A 160 19.20 -12.95 0.91
N PHE A 161 18.90 -12.54 -0.31
CA PHE A 161 17.67 -12.93 -0.98
C PHE A 161 17.95 -13.69 -2.28
N LYS A 162 17.01 -14.53 -2.66
CA LYS A 162 17.02 -15.25 -3.94
C LYS A 162 15.83 -14.83 -4.77
N ARG A 163 15.96 -14.93 -6.09
CA ARG A 163 14.82 -14.79 -6.98
C ARG A 163 14.29 -16.17 -7.33
N ASP A 164 12.99 -16.34 -7.22
CA ASP A 164 12.32 -17.57 -7.63
C ASP A 164 12.17 -17.68 -9.17
N ALA A 165 11.47 -18.73 -9.61
CA ALA A 165 11.31 -19.03 -11.03
C ALA A 165 10.57 -17.93 -11.82
N VAL A 166 9.78 -17.09 -11.14
CA VAL A 166 9.06 -15.96 -11.75
C VAL A 166 9.74 -14.61 -11.46
N GLY A 167 10.87 -14.61 -10.75
CA GLY A 167 11.70 -13.44 -10.48
C GLY A 167 11.34 -12.66 -9.22
N LEU A 168 10.46 -13.17 -8.34
CA LEU A 168 10.14 -12.55 -7.06
C LEU A 168 11.30 -12.69 -6.07
N VAL A 169 11.48 -11.66 -5.26
CA VAL A 169 12.49 -11.63 -4.19
C VAL A 169 11.99 -12.48 -3.02
N ASN A 170 12.72 -13.53 -2.67
CA ASN A 170 12.44 -14.39 -1.53
C ASN A 170 13.54 -14.23 -0.47
N ILE A 171 13.14 -14.12 0.79
CA ILE A 171 14.04 -13.97 1.95
C ILE A 171 13.83 -15.12 2.93
N PRO A 172 14.89 -15.53 3.65
CA PRO A 172 14.78 -16.53 4.71
C PRO A 172 14.02 -15.96 5.91
N VAL A 173 13.03 -16.71 6.39
CA VAL A 173 12.17 -16.34 7.52
C VAL A 173 12.07 -17.54 8.46
N SER A 174 12.36 -17.36 9.74
CA SER A 174 12.19 -18.41 10.76
C SER A 174 10.95 -18.13 11.62
N ILE A 175 10.09 -19.14 11.77
CA ILE A 175 8.93 -19.13 12.66
C ILE A 175 9.10 -20.32 13.61
N GLY A 176 9.37 -20.06 14.89
CA GLY A 176 9.83 -21.09 15.81
C GLY A 176 11.09 -21.78 15.26
N ASP A 177 11.07 -23.11 15.21
CA ASP A 177 12.18 -23.93 14.68
C ASP A 177 12.08 -24.17 13.16
N THR A 178 11.05 -23.61 12.49
CA THR A 178 10.82 -23.82 11.07
C THR A 178 11.44 -22.70 10.25
N SER A 179 12.34 -23.05 9.32
CA SER A 179 12.88 -22.12 8.32
C SER A 179 12.02 -22.14 7.06
N ASN A 180 11.72 -20.95 6.53
CA ASN A 180 10.90 -20.73 5.35
C ASN A 180 11.60 -19.77 4.39
N GLU A 181 11.23 -19.84 3.10
CA GLU A 181 11.54 -18.82 2.10
C GLU A 181 10.23 -18.11 1.75
N PHE A 182 10.12 -16.83 2.09
CA PHE A 182 8.91 -16.02 1.84
C PHE A 182 9.20 -14.88 0.88
N VAL A 183 8.24 -14.58 0.04
CA VAL A 183 8.31 -13.43 -0.87
C VAL A 183 8.35 -12.14 -0.05
N PHE A 184 9.26 -11.23 -0.39
CA PHE A 184 9.34 -9.88 0.17
C PHE A 184 8.53 -8.93 -0.70
N ASP A 185 7.37 -8.50 -0.20
CA ASP A 185 6.35 -7.81 -1.02
C ASP A 185 5.81 -6.55 -0.33
N THR A 186 6.27 -5.38 -0.78
CA THR A 186 5.80 -4.08 -0.29
C THR A 186 4.37 -3.77 -0.76
N GLY A 187 3.86 -4.44 -1.80
CA GLY A 187 2.49 -4.31 -2.30
C GLY A 187 1.47 -5.09 -1.48
N ALA A 188 1.90 -6.07 -0.68
CA ALA A 188 1.04 -6.84 0.21
C ALA A 188 0.74 -6.05 1.49
N GLY A 189 -0.49 -5.57 1.66
CA GLY A 189 -0.92 -4.76 2.82
C GLY A 189 -0.87 -5.50 4.17
N ILE A 190 -0.92 -6.83 4.19
CA ILE A 190 -0.70 -7.70 5.36
C ILE A 190 0.11 -8.90 4.89
N SER A 191 1.03 -9.40 5.73
CA SER A 191 1.76 -10.64 5.46
C SER A 191 0.79 -11.80 5.22
N THR A 192 1.16 -12.72 4.34
CA THR A 192 0.27 -13.81 3.90
C THR A 192 1.00 -15.15 4.03
N ILE A 193 0.27 -16.21 4.35
CA ILE A 193 0.77 -17.57 4.41
C ILE A 193 -0.31 -18.54 3.88
N THR A 194 0.07 -19.62 3.22
CA THR A 194 -0.89 -20.65 2.81
C THR A 194 -1.32 -21.52 3.99
N GLU A 195 -2.50 -22.18 3.88
CA GLU A 195 -3.01 -23.08 4.93
C GLU A 195 -2.02 -24.21 5.26
N SER A 196 -1.44 -24.86 4.26
CA SER A 196 -0.44 -25.89 4.47
C SER A 196 0.84 -25.36 5.13
N SER A 197 1.26 -24.15 4.77
CA SER A 197 2.42 -23.48 5.37
C SER A 197 2.13 -23.06 6.82
N ALA A 198 0.92 -22.55 7.11
CA ALA A 198 0.49 -22.20 8.46
C ALA A 198 0.49 -23.43 9.38
N ALA A 199 -0.06 -24.56 8.90
CA ALA A 199 -0.05 -25.83 9.63
C ALA A 199 1.38 -26.31 9.94
N ARG A 200 2.29 -26.26 8.96
CA ARG A 200 3.71 -26.65 9.15
C ARG A 200 4.44 -25.75 10.16
N ASN A 201 4.05 -24.47 10.25
CA ASN A 201 4.58 -23.54 11.23
C ASN A 201 3.78 -23.51 12.55
N HIS A 202 2.90 -24.49 12.77
CA HIS A 202 2.07 -24.65 13.98
C HIS A 202 1.20 -23.40 14.28
N LEU A 203 0.79 -22.67 13.26
CA LEU A 203 -0.10 -21.53 13.42
C LEU A 203 -1.56 -21.98 13.47
N THR A 204 -2.33 -21.39 14.37
CA THR A 204 -3.77 -21.62 14.48
C THR A 204 -4.52 -20.42 13.92
N PRO A 205 -5.14 -20.53 12.72
CA PRO A 205 -5.96 -19.46 12.19
C PRO A 205 -7.21 -19.25 13.02
N MET A 206 -7.66 -17.99 13.14
CA MET A 206 -8.94 -17.65 13.77
C MET A 206 -10.12 -18.18 12.95
N ASN A 207 -11.26 -18.44 13.61
CA ASN A 207 -12.41 -19.09 12.96
C ASN A 207 -13.22 -18.20 12.00
N LYS A 208 -12.96 -16.88 11.97
CA LYS A 208 -13.71 -15.94 11.13
C LYS A 208 -13.01 -15.76 9.78
N TYR A 209 -13.83 -15.82 8.71
CA TYR A 209 -13.40 -15.53 7.35
C TYR A 209 -13.75 -14.10 6.95
N PHE A 210 -12.91 -13.53 6.12
CA PHE A 210 -13.14 -12.26 5.43
C PHE A 210 -12.71 -12.39 3.97
N ASP A 211 -13.17 -11.45 3.16
CA ASP A 211 -12.88 -11.43 1.74
C ASP A 211 -11.63 -10.60 1.45
N VAL A 212 -10.72 -11.06 0.59
CA VAL A 212 -9.51 -10.34 0.10
C VAL A 212 -9.65 -10.11 -1.41
N GLU A 213 -9.66 -8.84 -1.84
CA GLU A 213 -9.57 -8.51 -3.26
C GLU A 213 -8.11 -8.74 -3.70
N ALA A 214 -7.92 -9.66 -4.61
CA ALA A 214 -6.61 -9.98 -5.16
C ALA A 214 -6.21 -8.99 -6.26
N ALA A 215 -4.90 -8.88 -6.56
CA ALA A 215 -4.37 -8.05 -7.65
C ALA A 215 -4.97 -8.37 -9.03
N THR A 216 -5.54 -9.56 -9.20
CA THR A 216 -6.28 -9.99 -10.39
C THR A 216 -7.72 -9.49 -10.46
N GLY A 217 -8.21 -8.80 -9.41
CA GLY A 217 -9.61 -8.37 -9.25
C GLY A 217 -10.55 -9.51 -8.80
N GLY A 218 -10.03 -10.69 -8.49
CA GLY A 218 -10.78 -11.80 -7.88
C GLY A 218 -10.92 -11.64 -6.36
N ILE A 219 -11.82 -12.42 -5.75
CA ILE A 219 -12.01 -12.46 -4.29
C ILE A 219 -11.47 -13.78 -3.76
N VAL A 220 -10.61 -13.70 -2.75
CA VAL A 220 -10.09 -14.86 -2.00
C VAL A 220 -10.61 -14.77 -0.57
N LYS A 221 -11.12 -15.86 -0.02
CA LYS A 221 -11.47 -15.92 1.41
C LYS A 221 -10.23 -16.23 2.23
N ALA A 222 -10.02 -15.43 3.27
CA ALA A 222 -8.87 -15.57 4.16
C ALA A 222 -9.31 -15.63 5.63
N ARG A 223 -8.43 -16.13 6.46
CA ARG A 223 -8.51 -16.06 7.94
C ARG A 223 -7.27 -15.32 8.45
N ILE A 224 -7.26 -14.96 9.72
CA ILE A 224 -6.09 -14.36 10.38
C ILE A 224 -5.39 -15.39 11.26
N ALA A 225 -4.06 -15.37 11.24
CA ALA A 225 -3.22 -16.00 12.26
C ALA A 225 -2.21 -14.99 12.78
N VAL A 226 -1.76 -15.20 14.03
CA VAL A 226 -0.73 -14.36 14.66
C VAL A 226 0.51 -15.20 14.91
N VAL A 227 1.64 -14.76 14.39
CA VAL A 227 2.95 -15.34 14.66
C VAL A 227 3.51 -14.65 15.88
N LYS A 228 3.65 -15.38 17.00
CA LYS A 228 4.15 -14.83 18.27
C LYS A 228 5.59 -14.30 18.14
N GLU A 229 6.43 -15.05 17.43
CA GLU A 229 7.82 -14.67 17.15
C GLU A 229 8.22 -15.12 15.74
N LEU A 230 8.79 -14.19 14.99
CA LEU A 230 9.31 -14.38 13.64
C LEU A 230 10.69 -13.72 13.56
N LYS A 231 11.65 -14.39 12.91
CA LYS A 231 13.02 -13.87 12.70
C LYS A 231 13.37 -13.74 11.23
N ILE A 232 14.01 -12.62 10.87
CA ILE A 232 14.57 -12.36 9.55
C ILE A 232 16.01 -11.86 9.75
N GLY A 233 16.98 -12.74 9.63
CA GLY A 233 18.36 -12.40 10.01
C GLY A 233 18.45 -11.93 11.47
N GLY A 234 19.00 -10.73 11.69
CA GLY A 234 19.07 -10.08 13.01
C GLY A 234 17.81 -9.29 13.42
N ILE A 235 16.70 -9.48 12.71
CA ILE A 235 15.43 -8.82 13.02
C ILE A 235 14.51 -9.79 13.78
N LEU A 236 13.97 -9.32 14.89
CA LEU A 236 12.97 -10.02 15.69
C LEU A 236 11.64 -9.31 15.58
N VAL A 237 10.58 -10.02 15.17
CA VAL A 237 9.21 -9.51 15.08
C VAL A 237 8.32 -10.31 16.02
N LYS A 238 7.62 -9.62 16.92
CA LYS A 238 6.61 -10.21 17.80
C LYS A 238 5.21 -9.85 17.31
N ASN A 239 4.27 -10.78 17.50
CA ASN A 239 2.86 -10.60 17.17
C ASN A 239 2.61 -10.22 15.70
N ALA A 240 3.39 -10.80 14.77
CA ALA A 240 3.21 -10.53 13.35
C ALA A 240 1.88 -11.14 12.85
N VAL A 241 1.08 -10.30 12.18
CA VAL A 241 -0.24 -10.69 11.66
C VAL A 241 -0.10 -11.24 10.25
N PHE A 242 -0.68 -12.42 10.00
CA PHE A 242 -0.72 -13.07 8.70
C PHE A 242 -2.14 -13.37 8.25
N MET A 243 -2.46 -13.06 7.00
CA MET A 243 -3.61 -13.63 6.31
C MET A 243 -3.29 -15.08 5.93
N VAL A 244 -4.17 -16.00 6.25
CA VAL A 244 -4.05 -17.41 5.88
C VAL A 244 -4.97 -17.67 4.70
N PHE A 245 -4.35 -17.94 3.55
CA PHE A 245 -5.04 -18.23 2.30
C PHE A 245 -5.13 -19.72 2.04
N PRO A 246 -6.19 -20.21 1.36
CA PRO A 246 -6.19 -21.54 0.77
C PRO A 246 -4.95 -21.72 -0.14
N ASP A 247 -4.35 -22.90 -0.15
CA ASP A 247 -3.16 -23.17 -0.98
C ASP A 247 -3.42 -22.86 -2.47
N SER A 248 -4.62 -23.16 -2.96
CA SER A 248 -5.05 -22.88 -4.34
C SER A 248 -5.00 -21.41 -4.73
N ALA A 249 -5.08 -20.49 -3.77
CA ALA A 249 -5.04 -19.05 -4.05
C ALA A 249 -3.64 -18.54 -4.41
N LEU A 250 -2.59 -19.27 -4.00
CA LEU A 250 -1.18 -18.93 -4.24
C LEU A 250 -0.43 -20.04 -4.98
N THR A 251 -1.13 -20.89 -5.71
CA THR A 251 -0.55 -21.99 -6.49
C THR A 251 -1.02 -21.91 -7.94
N TRP A 252 -0.08 -22.08 -8.86
CA TRP A 252 -0.29 -22.16 -10.31
C TRP A 252 0.20 -23.53 -10.82
N PRO A 253 -0.66 -24.57 -10.81
CA PRO A 253 -0.26 -25.93 -11.12
C PRO A 253 0.34 -26.10 -12.50
N GLU A 254 -0.20 -25.40 -13.51
CA GLU A 254 0.30 -25.41 -14.89
C GLU A 254 1.74 -24.90 -15.00
N ALA A 255 2.10 -23.93 -14.18
CA ALA A 255 3.47 -23.40 -14.09
C ALA A 255 4.35 -24.18 -13.10
N LYS A 256 3.81 -25.19 -12.42
CA LYS A 256 4.46 -25.90 -11.30
C LYS A 256 5.05 -24.93 -10.27
N TYR A 257 4.34 -23.84 -10.00
CA TYR A 257 4.78 -22.77 -9.15
C TYR A 257 3.78 -22.51 -8.01
N GLY A 258 4.30 -22.13 -6.83
CA GLY A 258 3.47 -21.76 -5.69
C GLY A 258 4.24 -20.92 -4.67
N ILE A 259 3.57 -19.94 -4.09
CA ILE A 259 4.07 -19.08 -3.02
C ILE A 259 3.60 -19.66 -1.69
N LYS A 260 4.51 -19.91 -0.77
CA LYS A 260 4.22 -20.47 0.56
C LYS A 260 3.88 -19.41 1.60
N GLY A 261 4.47 -18.23 1.44
CA GLY A 261 4.25 -17.09 2.31
C GLY A 261 4.82 -15.81 1.74
N ILE A 262 4.35 -14.69 2.25
CA ILE A 262 4.68 -13.33 1.85
C ILE A 262 4.92 -12.51 3.10
N ILE A 263 6.06 -11.85 3.20
CA ILE A 263 6.30 -10.78 4.18
C ILE A 263 5.75 -9.50 3.57
N GLY A 264 4.72 -8.96 4.20
CA GLY A 264 4.00 -7.78 3.75
C GLY A 264 4.35 -6.52 4.53
N PHE A 265 3.65 -5.45 4.17
CA PHE A 265 3.90 -4.08 4.58
C PHE A 265 4.09 -3.88 6.09
N PRO A 266 3.27 -4.42 7.03
CA PRO A 266 3.43 -4.12 8.46
C PRO A 266 4.78 -4.55 9.03
N VAL A 267 5.34 -5.67 8.54
CA VAL A 267 6.68 -6.12 8.93
C VAL A 267 7.74 -5.24 8.25
N ILE A 268 7.54 -4.95 6.96
CA ILE A 268 8.48 -4.19 6.13
C ILE A 268 8.60 -2.74 6.65
N GLU A 269 7.49 -2.09 6.95
CA GLU A 269 7.45 -0.69 7.44
C GLU A 269 8.20 -0.53 8.76
N GLN A 270 8.00 -1.45 9.69
CA GLN A 270 8.67 -1.40 11.00
C GLN A 270 10.19 -1.63 10.93
N MET A 271 10.73 -2.09 9.81
CA MET A 271 12.20 -2.13 9.60
C MET A 271 12.79 -0.72 9.57
N GLY A 272 11.98 0.32 9.37
CA GLY A 272 12.37 1.72 9.41
C GLY A 272 13.13 2.20 8.17
N GLU A 273 14.19 1.50 7.76
CA GLU A 273 14.93 1.72 6.51
C GLU A 273 15.35 0.37 5.93
N ILE A 274 15.23 0.26 4.60
CA ILE A 274 15.63 -0.92 3.86
C ILE A 274 16.50 -0.47 2.69
N ARG A 275 17.63 -1.15 2.49
CA ARG A 275 18.52 -0.99 1.34
C ARG A 275 18.52 -2.28 0.55
N ILE A 276 18.15 -2.20 -0.71
CA ILE A 276 18.02 -3.37 -1.59
C ILE A 276 19.14 -3.30 -2.64
N ASN A 277 20.15 -4.13 -2.48
CA ASN A 277 21.19 -4.34 -3.48
C ASN A 277 20.79 -5.48 -4.41
N SER A 278 20.22 -5.13 -5.57
CA SER A 278 19.71 -6.11 -6.52
C SER A 278 20.81 -6.91 -7.23
N LYS A 279 22.02 -6.38 -7.31
CA LYS A 279 23.17 -7.05 -7.98
C LYS A 279 23.78 -8.12 -7.08
N GLU A 280 23.91 -7.82 -5.80
CA GLU A 280 24.48 -8.72 -4.80
C GLU A 280 23.44 -9.69 -4.20
N GLY A 281 22.16 -9.45 -4.44
CA GLY A 281 21.09 -10.23 -3.83
C GLY A 281 21.02 -10.04 -2.32
N LEU A 282 21.19 -8.80 -1.86
CA LEU A 282 21.30 -8.45 -0.46
C LEU A 282 20.25 -7.38 -0.08
N LEU A 283 19.53 -7.64 1.01
CA LEU A 283 18.66 -6.69 1.68
C LEU A 283 19.33 -6.31 2.99
N GLU A 284 19.59 -5.02 3.18
CA GLU A 284 20.19 -4.49 4.40
C GLU A 284 19.16 -3.69 5.18
N VAL A 285 19.12 -3.90 6.49
CA VAL A 285 18.28 -3.16 7.43
C VAL A 285 19.18 -2.58 8.51
N PRO A 286 19.46 -1.27 8.49
CA PRO A 286 20.30 -0.63 9.50
C PRO A 286 19.52 -0.49 10.81
N GLN A 287 20.21 -0.65 11.94
CA GLN A 287 19.65 -0.39 13.27
C GLN A 287 19.28 1.09 13.43
N GLN A 288 20.06 1.98 12.80
CA GLN A 288 19.82 3.41 12.83
C GLN A 288 19.62 3.95 11.40
N PRO A 289 18.36 4.18 10.98
CA PRO A 289 18.06 4.83 9.71
C PRO A 289 18.67 6.23 9.62
N LEU A 290 19.09 6.63 8.41
CA LEU A 290 19.68 7.94 8.16
C LEU A 290 18.66 8.89 7.50
N PRO A 291 18.66 10.20 7.88
CA PRO A 291 17.87 11.20 7.18
C PRO A 291 18.28 11.31 5.70
N GLY A 292 17.28 11.42 4.82
CA GLY A 292 17.48 11.68 3.40
C GLY A 292 17.12 13.11 3.03
N SER A 293 17.55 13.54 1.84
CA SER A 293 17.25 14.87 1.28
C SER A 293 15.94 14.94 0.49
N TYR A 294 15.29 13.80 0.25
CA TYR A 294 14.05 13.74 -0.52
C TYR A 294 12.82 13.61 0.38
N ALA A 295 11.68 14.13 -0.11
CA ALA A 295 10.38 13.97 0.52
C ALA A 295 9.40 13.45 -0.52
N ASN A 296 9.73 12.31 -1.13
CA ASN A 296 9.10 11.74 -2.31
C ASN A 296 8.35 10.42 -2.03
N PHE A 297 8.13 10.09 -0.75
CA PHE A 297 7.52 8.87 -0.30
C PHE A 297 6.32 9.14 0.61
N GLY A 298 5.30 8.33 0.51
CA GLY A 298 4.09 8.39 1.32
C GLY A 298 3.43 7.01 1.43
N LEU A 299 2.36 6.91 2.20
CA LEU A 299 1.61 5.68 2.41
C LEU A 299 0.15 5.87 2.05
N SER A 300 -0.42 4.97 1.28
CA SER A 300 -1.86 4.87 1.09
C SER A 300 -2.35 3.58 1.72
N ASN A 301 -3.10 3.71 2.79
CA ASN A 301 -3.43 2.57 3.64
C ASN A 301 -2.12 1.86 4.05
N LEU A 302 -2.02 0.56 3.78
CA LEU A 302 -0.83 -0.26 4.07
C LEU A 302 0.03 -0.50 2.81
N ARG A 303 0.18 0.51 1.94
CA ARG A 303 1.01 0.40 0.71
C ARG A 303 1.86 1.64 0.48
N PRO A 304 3.12 1.47 0.04
CA PRO A 304 4.02 2.57 -0.30
C PRO A 304 3.57 3.31 -1.57
N VAL A 305 3.70 4.63 -1.54
CA VAL A 305 3.46 5.52 -2.69
C VAL A 305 4.69 6.36 -2.93
N ILE A 306 5.19 6.37 -4.15
CA ILE A 306 6.34 7.19 -4.57
C ILE A 306 5.85 8.32 -5.47
N ASN A 307 6.40 9.50 -5.26
CA ASN A 307 6.23 10.63 -6.17
C ASN A 307 7.14 10.47 -7.39
N VAL A 308 6.53 10.38 -8.57
CA VAL A 308 7.23 10.18 -9.84
C VAL A 308 7.02 11.38 -10.74
N ALA A 309 8.09 11.90 -11.31
CA ALA A 309 8.01 12.93 -12.32
C ALA A 309 7.86 12.31 -13.72
N TYR A 310 6.89 12.79 -14.48
CA TYR A 310 6.78 12.51 -15.90
C TYR A 310 6.48 13.81 -16.66
N LYS A 311 7.39 14.22 -17.54
CA LYS A 311 7.38 15.56 -18.16
C LYS A 311 7.38 16.65 -17.06
N LYS A 312 6.33 17.47 -16.99
CA LYS A 312 6.15 18.50 -15.97
C LYS A 312 5.26 18.07 -14.80
N ASP A 313 4.72 16.87 -14.87
CA ASP A 313 3.74 16.41 -13.89
C ASP A 313 4.41 15.63 -12.76
N SER A 314 3.90 15.83 -11.54
CA SER A 314 4.19 15.06 -10.34
C SER A 314 3.05 14.05 -10.17
N LEU A 315 3.36 12.77 -10.22
CA LEU A 315 2.39 11.68 -10.30
C LEU A 315 2.63 10.67 -9.17
N PRO A 316 1.61 10.31 -8.37
CA PRO A 316 1.75 9.25 -7.37
C PRO A 316 1.70 7.86 -8.03
N PHE A 317 2.67 7.02 -7.67
CA PHE A 317 2.78 5.62 -8.08
C PHE A 317 2.84 4.72 -6.86
N ILE A 318 2.18 3.57 -6.89
CA ILE A 318 2.40 2.50 -5.92
C ILE A 318 3.79 1.92 -6.16
N PHE A 319 4.49 1.53 -5.09
CA PHE A 319 5.73 0.78 -5.16
C PHE A 319 5.53 -0.64 -4.63
N ASP A 320 5.87 -1.63 -5.44
CA ASP A 320 5.49 -3.02 -5.25
C ASP A 320 6.64 -3.96 -5.63
N THR A 321 7.35 -4.48 -4.62
CA THR A 321 8.42 -5.48 -4.84
C THR A 321 7.87 -6.87 -5.19
N GLY A 322 6.57 -7.10 -5.01
CA GLY A 322 5.86 -8.27 -5.52
C GLY A 322 5.56 -8.20 -7.03
N ALA A 323 5.73 -7.03 -7.66
CA ALA A 323 5.64 -6.87 -9.11
C ALA A 323 7.02 -6.98 -9.76
N THR A 324 7.22 -7.90 -10.69
CA THR A 324 8.51 -8.09 -11.39
C THR A 324 8.81 -6.99 -12.41
N ALA A 325 7.78 -6.30 -12.88
CA ALA A 325 7.86 -5.21 -13.87
C ALA A 325 6.85 -4.11 -13.56
N THR A 326 7.23 -2.89 -13.91
CA THR A 326 6.39 -1.69 -13.80
C THR A 326 5.26 -1.72 -14.82
N ALA A 327 4.07 -1.28 -14.41
CA ALA A 327 2.93 -1.04 -15.28
C ALA A 327 2.34 0.35 -15.03
N LEU A 328 1.86 1.02 -16.09
CA LEU A 328 1.14 2.28 -15.99
C LEU A 328 -0.36 2.01 -15.94
N ASN A 329 -1.07 2.71 -15.05
CA ASN A 329 -2.49 2.47 -14.78
C ASN A 329 -3.42 3.38 -15.61
N ALA A 330 -4.72 3.14 -15.50
CA ALA A 330 -5.76 3.88 -16.20
C ALA A 330 -5.68 5.42 -16.06
N PRO A 331 -5.32 6.04 -14.93
CA PRO A 331 -5.10 7.49 -14.85
C PRO A 331 -4.00 7.99 -15.78
N PHE A 332 -2.91 7.22 -15.95
CA PHE A 332 -1.87 7.56 -16.91
C PHE A 332 -2.42 7.51 -18.35
N PHE A 333 -3.12 6.43 -18.71
CA PHE A 333 -3.79 6.33 -20.01
C PHE A 333 -4.74 7.50 -20.25
N LYS A 334 -5.59 7.83 -19.29
CA LYS A 334 -6.55 8.94 -19.42
C LYS A 334 -5.85 10.27 -19.65
N LYS A 335 -4.80 10.58 -18.87
CA LYS A 335 -4.07 11.85 -18.93
C LYS A 335 -3.24 11.99 -20.22
N TYR A 336 -2.59 10.93 -20.66
CA TYR A 336 -1.68 10.93 -21.80
C TYR A 336 -2.21 10.14 -23.00
N ARG A 337 -3.54 10.01 -23.12
CA ARG A 337 -4.22 9.16 -24.12
C ARG A 337 -3.71 9.36 -25.55
N LYS A 338 -3.60 10.60 -26.01
CA LYS A 338 -3.12 10.92 -27.38
C LYS A 338 -1.71 10.37 -27.62
N GLU A 339 -0.82 10.52 -26.65
CA GLU A 339 0.54 10.02 -26.74
C GLU A 339 0.58 8.49 -26.72
N VAL A 340 -0.12 7.87 -25.79
CA VAL A 340 -0.17 6.42 -25.65
C VAL A 340 -0.71 5.76 -26.91
N MET A 341 -1.80 6.28 -27.48
CA MET A 341 -2.37 5.73 -28.71
C MET A 341 -1.48 5.94 -29.94
N ARG A 342 -0.75 7.05 -30.02
CA ARG A 342 0.19 7.33 -31.12
C ARG A 342 1.44 6.46 -31.10
N ARG A 343 2.02 6.25 -29.90
CA ARG A 343 3.32 5.56 -29.71
C ARG A 343 3.18 4.08 -29.41
N GLY A 344 2.06 3.70 -28.80
CA GLY A 344 1.84 2.36 -28.27
C GLY A 344 1.12 1.44 -29.23
N LYS A 345 1.34 0.15 -29.04
CA LYS A 345 0.59 -0.93 -29.76
C LYS A 345 -0.39 -1.57 -28.79
N PRO A 346 -1.68 -1.72 -29.16
CA PRO A 346 -2.65 -2.40 -28.31
C PRO A 346 -2.30 -3.89 -28.15
N PHE A 347 -2.50 -4.44 -26.95
CA PHE A 347 -2.33 -5.86 -26.68
C PHE A 347 -3.13 -6.28 -25.45
N ARG A 348 -3.21 -7.60 -25.24
CA ARG A 348 -3.81 -8.21 -24.04
C ARG A 348 -2.69 -8.54 -23.06
N LEU A 349 -2.72 -7.90 -21.87
CA LEU A 349 -1.72 -8.10 -20.82
C LEU A 349 -2.22 -9.17 -19.83
N PRO A 350 -1.56 -10.34 -19.72
CA PRO A 350 -1.82 -11.26 -18.63
C PRO A 350 -1.23 -10.71 -17.32
N GLN A 351 -2.01 -10.78 -16.24
CA GLN A 351 -1.60 -10.39 -14.89
C GLN A 351 -1.82 -11.58 -13.96
N GLY A 352 -0.75 -12.07 -13.33
CA GLY A 352 -0.79 -13.08 -12.29
C GLY A 352 -0.86 -12.43 -10.91
N GLY A 353 -1.50 -13.10 -9.96
CA GLY A 353 -1.58 -12.68 -8.56
C GLY A 353 -2.37 -13.70 -7.74
N ALA A 354 -2.58 -13.44 -6.47
CA ALA A 354 -3.44 -14.27 -5.64
C ALA A 354 -4.80 -14.49 -6.33
N GLY A 355 -5.31 -15.71 -6.30
CA GLY A 355 -6.55 -16.09 -6.98
C GLY A 355 -6.41 -16.40 -8.48
N GLY A 356 -5.20 -16.39 -9.06
CA GLY A 356 -4.96 -16.87 -10.43
C GLY A 356 -4.38 -15.85 -11.39
N VAL A 357 -4.83 -15.90 -12.67
CA VAL A 357 -4.40 -15.02 -13.75
C VAL A 357 -5.61 -14.32 -14.36
N ASN A 358 -5.50 -13.03 -14.59
CA ASN A 358 -6.47 -12.23 -15.34
C ASN A 358 -5.80 -11.63 -16.58
N THR A 359 -6.58 -11.20 -17.57
CA THR A 359 -6.08 -10.56 -18.78
C THR A 359 -6.79 -9.23 -19.01
N VAL A 360 -6.01 -8.15 -19.12
CA VAL A 360 -6.52 -6.79 -19.27
C VAL A 360 -6.12 -6.15 -20.59
N ASN A 361 -6.90 -5.17 -21.05
CA ASN A 361 -6.56 -4.39 -22.23
C ASN A 361 -5.48 -3.36 -21.89
N ALA A 362 -4.43 -3.32 -22.68
CA ALA A 362 -3.32 -2.41 -22.50
C ALA A 362 -2.73 -1.93 -23.84
N TYR A 363 -1.93 -0.87 -23.77
CA TYR A 363 -1.02 -0.45 -24.83
C TYR A 363 0.41 -0.73 -24.38
N ARG A 364 1.27 -1.21 -25.27
CA ARG A 364 2.71 -1.35 -25.02
C ARG A 364 3.43 -0.19 -25.64
N LEU A 365 3.96 0.72 -24.79
CA LEU A 365 4.85 1.79 -25.24
C LEU A 365 6.25 1.24 -25.47
N PRO A 366 7.01 1.73 -26.48
CA PRO A 366 8.36 1.26 -26.71
C PRO A 366 9.31 1.59 -25.56
N GLU A 367 9.21 2.78 -25.02
CA GLU A 367 10.00 3.24 -23.87
C GLU A 367 9.31 4.42 -23.18
N ILE A 368 9.52 4.52 -21.85
CA ILE A 368 9.22 5.69 -21.04
C ILE A 368 10.41 6.00 -20.12
N VAL A 369 10.64 7.28 -19.85
CA VAL A 369 11.61 7.75 -18.84
C VAL A 369 10.84 8.41 -17.73
N LEU A 370 11.03 7.93 -16.51
CA LEU A 370 10.42 8.46 -15.29
C LEU A 370 11.48 9.19 -14.47
N GLY A 371 11.11 10.23 -13.73
CA GLY A 371 11.99 10.88 -12.75
C GLY A 371 11.62 10.40 -11.34
N ILE A 372 12.56 9.83 -10.60
CA ILE A 372 12.37 9.42 -9.20
C ILE A 372 13.60 9.88 -8.41
N ALA A 373 13.38 10.73 -7.41
CA ALA A 373 14.47 11.45 -6.75
C ALA A 373 15.34 12.20 -7.77
N ASP A 374 16.64 11.93 -7.80
CA ASP A 374 17.60 12.49 -8.77
C ASP A 374 17.82 11.61 -10.00
N LYS A 375 17.19 10.44 -10.06
CA LYS A 375 17.41 9.43 -11.11
C LYS A 375 16.33 9.47 -12.19
N LYS A 376 16.70 8.96 -13.37
CA LYS A 376 15.82 8.90 -14.55
C LYS A 376 15.81 7.48 -15.13
N PRO A 377 15.20 6.50 -14.43
CA PRO A 377 15.09 5.14 -14.95
C PRO A 377 14.38 5.10 -16.30
N ARG A 378 14.88 4.25 -17.19
CA ARG A 378 14.32 3.97 -18.52
C ARG A 378 13.59 2.64 -18.49
N LEU A 379 12.36 2.62 -18.93
CA LEU A 379 11.48 1.45 -18.92
C LEU A 379 11.11 1.11 -20.36
N PRO A 380 11.73 0.09 -20.96
CA PRO A 380 11.38 -0.38 -22.29
C PRO A 380 10.09 -1.22 -22.24
N HIS A 381 9.35 -1.21 -23.36
CA HIS A 381 8.18 -2.08 -23.57
C HIS A 381 7.10 -1.99 -22.48
N ILE A 382 6.93 -0.80 -21.87
CA ILE A 382 6.07 -0.59 -20.71
C ILE A 382 4.58 -0.77 -21.04
N PRO A 383 3.83 -1.58 -20.29
CA PRO A 383 2.39 -1.68 -20.44
C PRO A 383 1.66 -0.47 -19.84
N VAL A 384 0.63 0.00 -20.54
CA VAL A 384 -0.31 1.04 -20.09
C VAL A 384 -1.71 0.46 -20.07
N ILE A 385 -2.22 0.18 -18.90
CA ILE A 385 -3.55 -0.41 -18.67
C ILE A 385 -4.63 0.64 -18.92
N THR A 386 -5.69 0.28 -19.62
CA THR A 386 -6.69 1.24 -20.10
C THR A 386 -7.89 1.44 -19.17
N ALA A 387 -8.12 0.49 -18.25
CA ALA A 387 -9.21 0.52 -17.28
C ALA A 387 -8.70 0.05 -15.90
N PRO A 388 -9.24 0.55 -14.78
CA PRO A 388 -8.87 0.08 -13.46
C PRO A 388 -9.13 -1.42 -13.29
N VAL A 389 -8.20 -2.16 -12.71
CA VAL A 389 -8.36 -3.57 -12.31
C VAL A 389 -8.94 -3.62 -10.90
N MET A 390 -8.36 -2.84 -10.00
CA MET A 390 -8.84 -2.60 -8.65
C MET A 390 -9.35 -1.16 -8.51
N GLU A 391 -10.17 -0.91 -7.50
CA GLU A 391 -10.71 0.44 -7.27
C GLU A 391 -9.62 1.49 -7.04
N GLU A 392 -8.57 1.14 -6.31
CA GLU A 392 -7.47 2.05 -6.00
C GLU A 392 -6.63 2.46 -7.22
N ASP A 393 -6.64 1.65 -8.28
CA ASP A 393 -5.95 1.98 -9.54
C ASP A 393 -6.49 3.27 -10.20
N ARG A 394 -7.62 3.78 -9.71
CA ARG A 394 -8.19 5.07 -10.15
C ARG A 394 -7.39 6.29 -9.70
N TYR A 395 -6.53 6.14 -8.69
CA TYR A 395 -5.81 7.26 -8.08
C TYR A 395 -4.32 7.27 -8.43
N TYR A 396 -3.73 6.11 -8.73
CA TYR A 396 -2.30 5.96 -8.95
C TYR A 396 -2.00 5.76 -10.43
N TYR A 397 -0.98 6.49 -10.90
CA TYR A 397 -0.63 6.51 -12.32
C TYR A 397 0.12 5.27 -12.78
N GLY A 398 0.61 4.44 -11.86
CA GLY A 398 1.22 3.16 -12.14
C GLY A 398 1.60 2.40 -10.88
N ASN A 399 2.08 1.19 -11.10
CA ASN A 399 2.69 0.32 -10.11
C ASN A 399 4.16 0.12 -10.49
N LEU A 400 5.10 0.66 -9.69
CA LEU A 400 6.54 0.50 -9.89
C LEU A 400 6.98 -0.87 -9.40
N GLY A 401 7.55 -1.67 -10.29
CA GLY A 401 8.04 -3.00 -10.00
C GLY A 401 9.55 -3.06 -9.79
N GLN A 402 10.05 -4.27 -9.69
CA GLN A 402 11.46 -4.58 -9.46
C GLN A 402 12.40 -4.13 -10.59
N ASP A 403 11.88 -3.88 -11.79
CA ASP A 403 12.64 -3.38 -12.95
C ASP A 403 13.26 -2.00 -12.72
N ILE A 404 12.70 -1.19 -11.81
CA ILE A 404 13.30 0.06 -11.34
C ILE A 404 14.54 -0.23 -10.49
N MET A 405 14.42 -1.10 -9.48
CA MET A 405 15.51 -1.43 -8.55
C MET A 405 16.73 -2.02 -9.27
N LYS A 406 16.49 -2.84 -10.29
CA LYS A 406 17.53 -3.53 -11.06
C LYS A 406 18.43 -2.60 -11.89
N GLN A 407 18.02 -1.35 -12.10
CA GLN A 407 18.80 -0.38 -12.87
C GLN A 407 19.93 0.25 -12.06
N TYR A 408 19.89 0.15 -10.74
CA TYR A 408 20.83 0.75 -9.81
C TYR A 408 21.53 -0.32 -8.96
N ARG A 409 22.67 0.04 -8.38
CA ARG A 409 23.34 -0.87 -7.44
C ARG A 409 22.48 -1.09 -6.21
N GLU A 410 21.92 -0.01 -5.66
CA GLU A 410 21.16 -0.02 -4.44
C GLU A 410 19.95 0.90 -4.54
N MET A 411 18.82 0.48 -3.98
CA MET A 411 17.66 1.29 -3.71
C MET A 411 17.47 1.40 -2.19
N VAL A 412 17.34 2.61 -1.68
CA VAL A 412 17.04 2.90 -0.28
C VAL A 412 15.59 3.31 -0.14
N ILE A 413 14.88 2.69 0.80
CA ILE A 413 13.49 3.02 1.16
C ILE A 413 13.48 3.32 2.65
N SER A 414 13.24 4.56 3.02
CA SER A 414 13.14 4.95 4.42
C SER A 414 11.70 5.27 4.81
N PHE A 415 11.10 4.39 5.61
CA PHE A 415 9.79 4.59 6.23
C PHE A 415 9.89 5.57 7.42
N ARG A 416 11.06 5.64 8.03
CA ARG A 416 11.33 6.57 9.14
C ARG A 416 11.33 8.03 8.70
N TYR A 417 11.94 8.31 7.54
CA TYR A 417 12.13 9.66 7.01
C TYR A 417 11.34 9.93 5.73
N MET A 418 10.52 8.97 5.29
CA MET A 418 9.60 9.07 4.16
C MET A 418 10.28 9.50 2.86
N TYR A 419 11.36 8.80 2.47
CA TYR A 419 12.03 9.01 1.20
C TYR A 419 12.44 7.70 0.52
N VAL A 420 12.63 7.80 -0.79
CA VAL A 420 13.28 6.79 -1.63
C VAL A 420 14.43 7.45 -2.35
N SER A 421 15.57 6.76 -2.44
CA SER A 421 16.73 7.17 -3.21
C SER A 421 17.41 5.97 -3.86
N PHE A 422 18.35 6.25 -4.78
CA PHE A 422 19.08 5.22 -5.51
C PHE A 422 20.57 5.57 -5.55
N ASN A 423 21.42 4.55 -5.37
CA ASN A 423 22.88 4.62 -5.51
C ASN A 423 23.31 3.80 -6.74
N ASP A 424 24.24 4.35 -7.54
CA ASP A 424 24.79 3.73 -8.75
C ASP A 424 25.85 2.66 -8.44
#